data_401ca8651a78267384b5584c1b3b0b78
#
_entry.id   401ca8651a78267384b5584c1b3b0b78
#
_cell.length_a   1.000
_cell.length_b   1.000
_cell.length_c   1.000
_cell.angle_alpha   90.00
_cell.angle_beta   90.00
_cell.angle_gamma   90.00
#
_symmetry.space_group_name_H-M   'P 1'
#
loop_
_entity.id
_entity.type
_entity.pdbx_description
1 polymer ?
#
loop_
_entity_poly.entity_id
_entity_poly.type
_entity_poly.pdbx_seq_one_letter_code
_entity_poly.pdbx_strand_id
1 'polypeptide(L)'
;MILVYRNILTASLTLLCLASCSQNKKDKTNTVSSTPDIDKPFNSKQYLEYNPAKANPQIDAFMKHLHQVANFNGDVLVAKKGKIIYEGAFGWADYPNMHKLDINSKFQLASVSKTITSTAILQLMERGKLKLNQDVRDFFPNFPYEGVTVKLLLTHRSGMMNYVYFVDGVYRAEHRDQRKGITNQQTMDMIAQYKPARFNKPDKSFLYNNSNFMVLGSIIEKVSGMSYAEYVKQNIFIPAGMANTAVYSKAVYDKIPTDVLGHDRNSWKYSVAPNFLDGPVGAYGVYSTVSDLFLFDRALRAGRLLKPATQDSAYTDRNPMIRGHFNYGYGWRLFEAPGQKVVYHTGWWHGFRHIFLRDMKNDVTIVLLGNMVNGSLLHLDDLFKMTGMPIVRKSAYTGNGATEEDQ
;
A
#
# COMPACT_ATOMS: atom_id res chain seq x y z
N MET A 1 17.41 72.32 28.09
CA MET A 1 17.94 73.60 27.54
C MET A 1 17.88 73.53 26.05
N ILE A 2 16.97 74.30 25.43
CA ILE A 2 16.93 74.84 24.08
C ILE A 2 16.70 73.85 22.97
N LEU A 3 15.46 73.67 22.41
CA LEU A 3 14.70 74.47 21.45
C LEU A 3 15.55 74.75 20.18
N VAL A 4 15.13 74.47 18.92
CA VAL A 4 14.09 75.17 18.17
C VAL A 4 13.91 74.56 16.80
N TYR A 5 12.70 74.25 16.35
CA TYR A 5 11.96 74.65 15.14
C TYR A 5 12.51 74.43 13.70
N ARG A 6 11.71 73.76 12.86
CA ARG A 6 10.75 74.29 11.80
C ARG A 6 11.38 74.34 10.39
N ASN A 7 10.81 73.88 9.36
CA ASN A 7 9.63 74.02 8.54
C ASN A 7 9.84 73.28 7.17
N ILE A 8 8.88 72.53 6.74
CA ILE A 8 8.04 72.62 5.55
C ILE A 8 8.72 73.17 4.28
N LEU A 9 8.76 72.38 3.20
CA LEU A 9 8.23 72.84 1.88
C LEU A 9 8.00 71.66 0.93
N THR A 10 6.79 71.58 0.41
CA THR A 10 6.29 70.79 -0.69
C THR A 10 6.94 71.23 -2.02
N ALA A 11 7.26 70.30 -2.89
CA ALA A 11 7.30 70.56 -4.32
C ALA A 11 6.96 69.28 -5.12
N SER A 12 5.82 69.32 -5.73
CA SER A 12 5.39 68.41 -6.79
C SER A 12 6.27 68.68 -8.05
N LEU A 13 6.78 67.60 -8.66
CA LEU A 13 7.23 67.70 -10.05
C LEU A 13 6.88 66.41 -10.79
N THR A 14 5.91 66.56 -11.68
CA THR A 14 5.55 65.65 -12.76
C THR A 14 6.64 65.63 -13.81
N LEU A 15 7.13 64.47 -14.25
CA LEU A 15 7.80 64.34 -15.55
C LEU A 15 7.58 62.96 -16.18
N LEU A 16 6.96 63.07 -17.30
CA LEU A 16 6.82 62.24 -18.51
C LEU A 16 7.58 60.94 -18.64
N CYS A 17 6.82 60.01 -19.18
CA CYS A 17 7.16 58.74 -19.81
C CYS A 17 8.20 58.87 -20.93
N LEU A 18 9.14 57.94 -20.94
CA LEU A 18 9.73 57.44 -22.21
C LEU A 18 9.67 55.88 -22.15
N ALA A 19 8.83 55.36 -23.02
CA ALA A 19 8.76 53.92 -23.24
C ALA A 19 10.00 53.46 -24.00
N SER A 20 10.78 52.56 -23.40
CA SER A 20 11.78 51.74 -24.08
C SER A 20 11.27 50.31 -24.11
N CYS A 21 10.83 49.86 -25.28
CA CYS A 21 10.55 48.47 -25.56
C CYS A 21 11.83 47.66 -25.54
N SER A 22 12.05 46.91 -24.46
CA SER A 22 13.01 45.81 -24.43
C SER A 22 12.20 44.54 -24.44
N GLN A 23 12.17 43.82 -25.57
CA GLN A 23 11.62 42.49 -25.72
C GLN A 23 12.48 41.48 -24.92
N ASN A 24 12.13 41.21 -23.68
CA ASN A 24 12.61 40.04 -22.97
C ASN A 24 11.76 38.84 -23.38
N LYS A 25 12.32 37.96 -24.20
CA LYS A 25 11.83 36.59 -24.37
C LYS A 25 11.82 35.92 -22.98
N LYS A 26 10.63 35.81 -22.40
CA LYS A 26 10.40 34.92 -21.27
C LYS A 26 10.45 33.49 -21.80
N ASP A 27 11.50 32.80 -21.52
CA ASP A 27 11.54 31.34 -21.53
C ASP A 27 10.42 30.83 -20.62
N LYS A 28 9.38 30.30 -21.24
CA LYS A 28 8.35 29.54 -20.54
C LYS A 28 8.96 28.21 -20.12
N THR A 29 9.63 28.17 -18.99
CA THR A 29 9.79 26.92 -18.24
C THR A 29 8.38 26.50 -17.79
N ASN A 30 7.78 25.59 -18.52
CA ASN A 30 6.58 24.87 -18.11
C ASN A 30 6.87 24.05 -16.86
N THR A 31 6.87 24.67 -15.70
CA THR A 31 6.60 23.98 -14.45
C THR A 31 5.12 23.66 -14.43
N VAL A 32 4.77 22.45 -14.87
CA VAL A 32 3.43 21.90 -14.67
C VAL A 32 3.30 21.55 -13.19
N SER A 33 3.05 22.57 -12.37
CA SER A 33 2.45 22.42 -11.05
C SER A 33 0.93 22.48 -11.26
N SER A 34 0.36 21.45 -11.86
CA SER A 34 -1.09 21.30 -11.82
C SER A 34 -1.43 20.69 -10.45
N THR A 35 -1.94 21.51 -9.55
CA THR A 35 -2.77 21.02 -8.44
C THR A 35 -3.78 20.05 -9.03
N PRO A 36 -3.88 18.80 -8.50
CA PRO A 36 -4.86 17.86 -9.01
C PRO A 36 -6.25 18.47 -8.91
N ASP A 37 -6.95 18.53 -10.03
CA ASP A 37 -8.33 19.01 -10.09
C ASP A 37 -9.23 17.88 -9.58
N ILE A 38 -9.46 17.85 -8.26
CA ILE A 38 -10.28 16.83 -7.58
C ILE A 38 -11.76 16.88 -8.00
N ASP A 39 -12.18 17.93 -8.67
CA ASP A 39 -13.56 18.09 -9.16
C ASP A 39 -13.78 17.42 -10.51
N LYS A 40 -12.72 17.09 -11.25
CA LYS A 40 -12.85 16.33 -12.49
C LYS A 40 -13.13 14.86 -12.22
N PRO A 41 -14.06 14.22 -12.95
CA PRO A 41 -14.29 12.80 -12.82
C PRO A 41 -13.01 12.02 -13.15
N PHE A 42 -12.61 11.09 -12.26
CA PHE A 42 -11.48 10.20 -12.50
C PHE A 42 -11.85 9.20 -13.61
N ASN A 43 -11.31 9.41 -14.81
CA ASN A 43 -11.51 8.49 -15.92
C ASN A 43 -10.55 7.31 -15.83
N SER A 44 -10.92 6.28 -15.10
CA SER A 44 -10.09 5.08 -14.92
C SER A 44 -9.83 4.34 -16.24
N LYS A 45 -10.76 4.37 -17.18
CA LYS A 45 -10.65 3.66 -18.47
C LYS A 45 -9.44 4.11 -19.29
N GLN A 46 -9.11 5.40 -19.29
CA GLN A 46 -7.96 5.93 -20.06
C GLN A 46 -6.61 5.32 -19.61
N TYR A 47 -6.51 4.85 -18.37
CA TYR A 47 -5.28 4.25 -17.85
C TYR A 47 -5.14 2.77 -18.23
N LEU A 48 -6.26 2.10 -18.56
CA LEU A 48 -6.29 0.69 -18.93
C LEU A 48 -6.17 0.46 -20.44
N GLU A 49 -5.98 1.53 -21.23
CA GLU A 49 -5.72 1.39 -22.67
C GLU A 49 -4.35 0.75 -22.88
N TYR A 50 -4.36 -0.47 -23.39
CA TYR A 50 -3.16 -1.20 -23.73
C TYR A 50 -3.30 -1.87 -25.07
N ASN A 51 -2.24 -1.81 -25.87
CA ASN A 51 -2.16 -2.53 -27.15
C ASN A 51 -1.03 -3.57 -27.07
N PRO A 52 -1.35 -4.87 -27.01
CA PRO A 52 -0.34 -5.94 -26.94
C PRO A 52 0.68 -5.91 -28.09
N ALA A 53 0.30 -5.43 -29.27
CA ALA A 53 1.22 -5.28 -30.41
C ALA A 53 2.28 -4.19 -30.19
N LYS A 54 2.12 -3.33 -29.18
CA LYS A 54 3.07 -2.30 -28.74
C LYS A 54 3.73 -2.64 -27.42
N ALA A 55 3.61 -3.87 -26.95
CA ALA A 55 4.28 -4.35 -25.75
C ALA A 55 5.79 -4.13 -25.85
N ASN A 56 6.42 -3.77 -24.75
CA ASN A 56 7.88 -3.64 -24.69
C ASN A 56 8.52 -5.03 -24.88
N PRO A 57 9.24 -5.29 -25.99
CA PRO A 57 9.74 -6.62 -26.31
C PRO A 57 10.84 -7.11 -25.36
N GLN A 58 11.60 -6.19 -24.74
CA GLN A 58 12.64 -6.55 -23.78
C GLN A 58 12.00 -7.02 -22.47
N ILE A 59 10.93 -6.33 -22.00
CA ILE A 59 10.19 -6.75 -20.81
C ILE A 59 9.48 -8.08 -21.07
N ASP A 60 8.89 -8.27 -22.25
CA ASP A 60 8.23 -9.53 -22.63
C ASP A 60 9.23 -10.70 -22.62
N ALA A 61 10.39 -10.53 -23.25
CA ALA A 61 11.44 -11.55 -23.24
C ALA A 61 11.93 -11.87 -21.83
N PHE A 62 12.13 -10.83 -21.00
CA PHE A 62 12.51 -10.99 -19.60
C PHE A 62 11.46 -11.77 -18.79
N MET A 63 10.18 -11.42 -18.91
CA MET A 63 9.12 -12.09 -18.15
C MET A 63 8.91 -13.55 -18.58
N LYS A 64 9.04 -13.84 -19.88
CA LYS A 64 9.05 -15.23 -20.40
C LYS A 64 10.23 -16.02 -19.82
N HIS A 65 11.42 -15.42 -19.79
CA HIS A 65 12.60 -16.05 -19.18
C HIS A 65 12.41 -16.29 -17.67
N LEU A 66 11.90 -15.29 -16.95
CA LEU A 66 11.60 -15.41 -15.52
C LEU A 66 10.61 -16.53 -15.22
N HIS A 67 9.58 -16.68 -16.06
CA HIS A 67 8.63 -17.80 -15.97
C HIS A 67 9.32 -19.15 -16.21
N GLN A 68 10.13 -19.26 -17.27
CA GLN A 68 10.76 -20.52 -17.66
C GLN A 68 11.86 -20.98 -16.68
N VAL A 69 12.68 -20.03 -16.17
CA VAL A 69 13.89 -20.36 -15.39
C VAL A 69 13.65 -20.26 -13.88
N ALA A 70 12.90 -19.25 -13.44
CA ALA A 70 12.62 -19.02 -12.02
C ALA A 70 11.20 -19.43 -11.60
N ASN A 71 10.44 -20.07 -12.50
CA ASN A 71 9.07 -20.52 -12.26
C ASN A 71 8.12 -19.39 -11.77
N PHE A 72 8.26 -18.18 -12.31
CA PHE A 72 7.30 -17.14 -12.03
C PHE A 72 5.91 -17.60 -12.48
N ASN A 73 4.95 -17.65 -11.56
CA ASN A 73 3.56 -18.01 -11.82
C ASN A 73 2.69 -16.90 -11.28
N GLY A 74 2.07 -16.12 -12.17
CA GLY A 74 1.36 -14.90 -11.78
C GLY A 74 1.16 -13.92 -12.91
N ASP A 75 0.58 -12.77 -12.57
CA ASP A 75 0.31 -11.66 -13.47
C ASP A 75 1.29 -10.51 -13.23
N VAL A 76 1.58 -9.79 -14.30
CA VAL A 76 2.46 -8.62 -14.28
C VAL A 76 1.85 -7.47 -15.05
N LEU A 77 2.01 -6.26 -14.51
CA LEU A 77 1.74 -4.99 -15.19
C LEU A 77 2.89 -4.03 -14.94
N VAL A 78 3.40 -3.45 -16.02
CA VAL A 78 4.41 -2.38 -15.98
C VAL A 78 3.87 -1.16 -16.70
N ALA A 79 3.83 -0.04 -15.99
CA ALA A 79 3.39 1.24 -16.54
C ALA A 79 4.45 2.33 -16.33
N LYS A 80 4.52 3.27 -17.29
CA LYS A 80 5.40 4.44 -17.25
C LYS A 80 4.65 5.68 -17.72
N LYS A 81 4.74 6.77 -16.95
CA LYS A 81 4.04 8.03 -17.24
C LYS A 81 2.54 7.84 -17.49
N GLY A 82 1.91 7.03 -16.63
CA GLY A 82 0.48 6.74 -16.68
C GLY A 82 0.02 5.82 -17.81
N LYS A 83 0.93 5.25 -18.61
CA LYS A 83 0.61 4.32 -19.71
C LYS A 83 1.15 2.93 -19.43
N ILE A 84 0.34 1.91 -19.67
CA ILE A 84 0.80 0.52 -19.62
C ILE A 84 1.75 0.29 -20.79
N ILE A 85 2.97 -0.18 -20.49
CA ILE A 85 4.00 -0.52 -21.49
C ILE A 85 4.18 -2.04 -21.62
N TYR A 86 3.70 -2.79 -20.62
CA TYR A 86 3.66 -4.25 -20.66
C TYR A 86 2.62 -4.78 -19.66
N GLU A 87 1.91 -5.82 -20.07
CA GLU A 87 1.12 -6.68 -19.20
C GLU A 87 1.17 -8.13 -19.70
N GLY A 88 1.05 -9.08 -18.77
CA GLY A 88 1.08 -10.50 -19.10
C GLY A 88 0.65 -11.38 -17.93
N ALA A 89 0.16 -12.58 -18.26
CA ALA A 89 -0.21 -13.62 -17.31
C ALA A 89 0.60 -14.90 -17.62
N PHE A 90 1.13 -15.55 -16.58
CA PHE A 90 2.04 -16.68 -16.69
C PHE A 90 1.63 -17.82 -15.77
N GLY A 91 1.42 -19.00 -16.34
CA GLY A 91 1.18 -20.22 -15.59
C GLY A 91 -0.29 -20.44 -15.20
N TRP A 92 -0.54 -20.94 -13.99
CA TRP A 92 -1.80 -21.54 -13.60
C TRP A 92 -2.43 -20.82 -12.40
N ALA A 93 -3.72 -20.51 -12.50
CA ALA A 93 -4.55 -20.01 -11.40
C ALA A 93 -4.78 -21.13 -10.36
N ASP A 94 -5.07 -22.32 -10.85
CA ASP A 94 -5.21 -23.55 -10.06
C ASP A 94 -4.33 -24.62 -10.73
N TYR A 95 -3.21 -24.92 -10.11
CA TYR A 95 -2.23 -25.84 -10.68
C TYR A 95 -2.76 -27.29 -10.78
N PRO A 96 -3.39 -27.86 -9.73
CA PRO A 96 -3.96 -29.21 -9.81
C PRO A 96 -4.97 -29.40 -10.94
N ASN A 97 -5.80 -28.39 -11.19
CA ASN A 97 -6.85 -28.45 -12.22
C ASN A 97 -6.41 -27.83 -13.57
N MET A 98 -5.17 -27.34 -13.66
CA MET A 98 -4.59 -26.74 -14.87
C MET A 98 -5.42 -25.58 -15.44
N HIS A 99 -6.06 -24.81 -14.58
CA HIS A 99 -6.71 -23.55 -14.95
C HIS A 99 -5.65 -22.48 -15.13
N LYS A 100 -5.59 -21.89 -16.33
CA LYS A 100 -4.60 -20.86 -16.66
C LYS A 100 -4.94 -19.53 -15.99
N LEU A 101 -3.90 -18.78 -15.65
CA LEU A 101 -4.02 -17.36 -15.33
C LEU A 101 -4.37 -16.55 -16.59
N ASP A 102 -5.13 -15.48 -16.39
CA ASP A 102 -5.33 -14.40 -17.34
C ASP A 102 -5.18 -13.05 -16.65
N ILE A 103 -5.11 -11.96 -17.42
CA ILE A 103 -4.82 -10.62 -16.89
C ILE A 103 -5.90 -10.07 -15.95
N ASN A 104 -7.07 -10.68 -15.86
CA ASN A 104 -8.14 -10.36 -14.95
C ASN A 104 -8.16 -11.27 -13.71
N SER A 105 -7.20 -12.17 -13.59
CA SER A 105 -7.07 -13.06 -12.44
C SER A 105 -6.96 -12.26 -11.14
N LYS A 106 -7.75 -12.65 -10.13
CA LYS A 106 -7.79 -11.97 -8.83
C LYS A 106 -6.93 -12.70 -7.82
N PHE A 107 -5.94 -12.02 -7.28
CA PHE A 107 -5.03 -12.56 -6.28
C PHE A 107 -5.37 -12.03 -4.89
N GLN A 108 -5.23 -12.87 -3.86
CA GLN A 108 -5.21 -12.40 -2.47
C GLN A 108 -3.96 -11.53 -2.28
N LEU A 109 -4.15 -10.25 -2.03
CA LEU A 109 -3.06 -9.27 -1.97
C LEU A 109 -2.11 -9.44 -0.79
N ALA A 110 -2.44 -10.32 0.15
CA ALA A 110 -1.65 -10.46 1.38
C ALA A 110 -1.38 -9.09 2.01
N SER A 111 -0.14 -8.81 2.40
CA SER A 111 0.23 -7.55 3.06
C SER A 111 0.18 -6.30 2.16
N VAL A 112 0.02 -6.42 0.84
CA VAL A 112 -0.27 -5.24 0.00
C VAL A 112 -1.60 -4.60 0.40
N SER A 113 -2.54 -5.34 1.00
CA SER A 113 -3.79 -4.83 1.60
C SER A 113 -3.56 -3.70 2.61
N LYS A 114 -2.41 -3.67 3.28
CA LYS A 114 -2.07 -2.62 4.26
C LYS A 114 -2.03 -1.22 3.66
N THR A 115 -1.70 -1.11 2.38
CA THR A 115 -1.70 0.17 1.67
C THR A 115 -3.12 0.74 1.52
N ILE A 116 -4.10 -0.14 1.34
CA ILE A 116 -5.53 0.20 1.26
C ILE A 116 -6.05 0.60 2.64
N THR A 117 -5.72 -0.17 3.68
CA THR A 117 -6.07 0.14 5.08
C THR A 117 -5.47 1.47 5.52
N SER A 118 -4.21 1.73 5.19
CA SER A 118 -3.55 3.01 5.44
C SER A 118 -4.29 4.16 4.76
N THR A 119 -4.64 4.00 3.48
CA THR A 119 -5.41 5.00 2.73
C THR A 119 -6.75 5.29 3.41
N ALA A 120 -7.47 4.26 3.88
CA ALA A 120 -8.74 4.40 4.60
C ALA A 120 -8.59 5.18 5.91
N ILE A 121 -7.57 4.87 6.72
CA ILE A 121 -7.27 5.61 7.97
C ILE A 121 -6.94 7.07 7.68
N LEU A 122 -6.12 7.32 6.67
CA LEU A 122 -5.74 8.68 6.30
C LEU A 122 -6.91 9.49 5.72
N GLN A 123 -7.87 8.86 5.02
CA GLN A 123 -9.12 9.50 4.63
C GLN A 123 -9.98 9.88 5.84
N LEU A 124 -10.07 9.01 6.85
CA LEU A 124 -10.79 9.32 8.09
C LEU A 124 -10.11 10.48 8.84
N MET A 125 -8.78 10.52 8.83
CA MET A 125 -8.01 11.64 9.39
C MET A 125 -8.27 12.94 8.62
N GLU A 126 -8.23 12.94 7.29
CA GLU A 126 -8.52 14.12 6.46
C GLU A 126 -9.94 14.68 6.67
N ARG A 127 -10.88 13.78 6.97
CA ARG A 127 -12.28 14.11 7.29
C ARG A 127 -12.48 14.54 8.75
N GLY A 128 -11.40 14.61 9.55
CA GLY A 128 -11.47 14.97 10.97
C GLY A 128 -12.16 13.94 11.87
N LYS A 129 -12.33 12.71 11.41
CA LYS A 129 -13.00 11.63 12.14
C LYS A 129 -12.10 10.96 13.17
N LEU A 130 -10.78 11.07 13.00
CA LEU A 130 -9.77 10.60 13.96
C LEU A 130 -8.50 11.46 13.86
N LYS A 131 -7.60 11.32 14.85
CA LYS A 131 -6.27 11.93 14.86
C LYS A 131 -5.21 10.84 14.91
N LEU A 132 -4.06 11.05 14.25
CA LEU A 132 -2.97 10.07 14.24
C LEU A 132 -2.33 9.83 15.61
N ASN A 133 -2.34 10.79 16.48
CA ASN A 133 -1.84 10.68 17.87
C ASN A 133 -2.90 10.18 18.87
N GLN A 134 -4.09 9.84 18.41
CA GLN A 134 -5.17 9.32 19.25
C GLN A 134 -4.83 7.90 19.70
N ASP A 135 -5.02 7.62 21.00
CA ASP A 135 -4.78 6.31 21.60
C ASP A 135 -5.87 5.32 21.15
N VAL A 136 -5.52 4.05 20.97
CA VAL A 136 -6.48 2.98 20.61
C VAL A 136 -7.58 2.86 21.65
N ARG A 137 -7.31 3.15 22.92
CA ARG A 137 -8.29 3.11 24.03
C ARG A 137 -9.42 4.12 23.89
N ASP A 138 -9.22 5.19 23.12
CA ASP A 138 -10.30 6.16 22.82
C ASP A 138 -11.40 5.51 21.95
N PHE A 139 -11.06 4.49 21.18
CA PHE A 139 -11.99 3.71 20.35
C PHE A 139 -12.45 2.42 21.03
N PHE A 140 -11.55 1.80 21.80
CA PHE A 140 -11.74 0.51 22.49
C PHE A 140 -11.26 0.63 23.95
N PRO A 141 -12.13 1.08 24.91
CA PRO A 141 -11.72 1.34 26.29
C PRO A 141 -11.08 0.14 27.00
N ASN A 142 -11.45 -1.08 26.63
CA ASN A 142 -10.88 -2.31 27.21
C ASN A 142 -9.56 -2.75 26.57
N PHE A 143 -9.03 -1.99 25.60
CA PHE A 143 -7.74 -2.31 24.99
C PHE A 143 -6.60 -2.22 26.03
N PRO A 144 -5.77 -3.28 26.21
CA PRO A 144 -4.93 -3.39 27.40
C PRO A 144 -3.65 -2.55 27.35
N TYR A 145 -3.31 -1.95 26.19
CA TYR A 145 -2.00 -1.32 25.99
C TYR A 145 -2.11 0.19 25.88
N GLU A 146 -1.69 0.87 26.94
CA GLU A 146 -1.58 2.32 26.97
C GLU A 146 -0.48 2.84 26.05
N GLY A 147 -0.72 4.00 25.43
CA GLY A 147 0.23 4.70 24.57
C GLY A 147 0.33 4.14 23.14
N VAL A 148 -0.49 3.17 22.77
CA VAL A 148 -0.58 2.69 21.40
C VAL A 148 -1.48 3.62 20.60
N THR A 149 -0.90 4.44 19.73
CA THR A 149 -1.64 5.41 18.90
C THR A 149 -1.86 4.89 17.48
N VAL A 150 -2.82 5.51 16.76
CA VAL A 150 -3.07 5.24 15.33
C VAL A 150 -1.78 5.39 14.51
N LYS A 151 -0.96 6.41 14.80
CA LYS A 151 0.36 6.61 14.18
C LYS A 151 1.29 5.43 14.40
N LEU A 152 1.37 4.92 15.62
CA LEU A 152 2.25 3.79 15.96
C LEU A 152 1.81 2.49 15.31
N LEU A 153 0.50 2.30 15.12
CA LEU A 153 -0.04 1.18 14.36
C LEU A 153 0.38 1.29 12.87
N LEU A 154 0.17 2.44 12.23
CA LEU A 154 0.53 2.69 10.83
C LEU A 154 2.03 2.50 10.55
N THR A 155 2.89 2.66 11.55
CA THR A 155 4.34 2.61 11.43
C THR A 155 4.98 1.35 12.01
N HIS A 156 4.19 0.36 12.42
CA HIS A 156 4.66 -0.87 13.08
C HIS A 156 5.54 -0.62 14.33
N ARG A 157 5.14 0.36 15.14
CA ARG A 157 5.86 0.75 16.37
C ARG A 157 5.02 0.58 17.65
N SER A 158 3.94 -0.20 17.58
CA SER A 158 3.07 -0.46 18.76
C SER A 158 3.73 -1.33 19.83
N GLY A 159 4.67 -2.19 19.43
CA GLY A 159 5.29 -3.19 20.31
C GLY A 159 4.39 -4.36 20.68
N MET A 160 3.19 -4.49 20.10
CA MET A 160 2.26 -5.59 20.37
C MET A 160 2.76 -6.94 19.86
N MET A 161 2.24 -8.02 20.43
CA MET A 161 2.37 -9.37 19.89
C MET A 161 1.54 -9.50 18.59
N ASN A 162 2.00 -10.34 17.65
CA ASN A 162 1.25 -10.64 16.45
C ASN A 162 0.05 -11.53 16.80
N TYR A 163 -1.16 -11.04 16.45
CA TYR A 163 -2.41 -11.74 16.76
C TYR A 163 -2.46 -13.14 16.12
N VAL A 164 -1.84 -13.32 14.96
CA VAL A 164 -1.82 -14.61 14.25
C VAL A 164 -1.30 -15.71 15.17
N TYR A 165 -0.17 -15.49 15.85
CA TYR A 165 0.40 -16.49 16.78
C TYR A 165 -0.37 -16.58 18.09
N PHE A 166 -0.78 -15.44 18.63
CA PHE A 166 -1.51 -15.39 19.89
C PHE A 166 -2.87 -16.12 19.78
N VAL A 167 -3.64 -15.79 18.74
CA VAL A 167 -4.99 -16.39 18.55
C VAL A 167 -4.86 -17.88 18.23
N ASP A 168 -3.92 -18.28 17.36
CA ASP A 168 -3.66 -19.69 17.07
C ASP A 168 -3.30 -20.47 18.35
N GLY A 169 -2.42 -19.89 19.18
CA GLY A 169 -2.05 -20.48 20.47
C GLY A 169 -3.23 -20.68 21.40
N VAL A 170 -4.11 -19.67 21.55
CA VAL A 170 -5.33 -19.80 22.40
C VAL A 170 -6.29 -20.83 21.82
N TYR A 171 -6.53 -20.82 20.51
CA TYR A 171 -7.46 -21.77 19.87
C TYR A 171 -6.98 -23.22 20.04
N ARG A 172 -5.68 -23.48 19.93
CA ARG A 172 -5.12 -24.80 20.16
C ARG A 172 -5.20 -25.20 21.64
N ALA A 173 -4.81 -24.31 22.55
CA ALA A 173 -4.82 -24.59 23.98
C ALA A 173 -6.22 -24.89 24.53
N GLU A 174 -7.23 -24.22 24.01
CA GLU A 174 -8.63 -24.37 24.43
C GLU A 174 -9.46 -25.27 23.51
N HIS A 175 -8.85 -25.94 22.54
CA HIS A 175 -9.51 -26.83 21.57
C HIS A 175 -10.70 -26.17 20.86
N ARG A 176 -10.59 -24.88 20.51
CA ARG A 176 -11.64 -24.13 19.83
C ARG A 176 -11.84 -24.60 18.39
N ASP A 177 -13.07 -24.48 17.92
CA ASP A 177 -13.43 -24.80 16.53
C ASP A 177 -12.76 -23.82 15.54
N GLN A 178 -11.93 -24.34 14.63
CA GLN A 178 -11.21 -23.59 13.61
C GLN A 178 -11.88 -23.61 12.22
N ARG A 179 -13.05 -24.23 12.08
CA ARG A 179 -13.75 -24.32 10.79
C ARG A 179 -14.25 -22.97 10.32
N LYS A 180 -14.69 -22.12 11.25
CA LYS A 180 -15.19 -20.77 10.99
C LYS A 180 -14.14 -19.73 11.33
N GLY A 181 -13.98 -18.71 10.47
CA GLY A 181 -13.08 -17.58 10.73
C GLY A 181 -13.52 -16.75 11.94
N ILE A 182 -12.56 -16.10 12.61
CA ILE A 182 -12.86 -15.12 13.66
C ILE A 182 -12.99 -13.72 13.04
N THR A 183 -13.77 -12.85 13.68
CA THR A 183 -13.92 -11.44 13.23
C THR A 183 -12.85 -10.54 13.84
N ASN A 184 -12.73 -9.30 13.31
CA ASN A 184 -11.93 -8.24 13.94
C ASN A 184 -12.39 -8.04 15.40
N GLN A 185 -13.71 -7.95 15.65
CA GLN A 185 -14.25 -7.73 16.99
C GLN A 185 -13.86 -8.86 17.95
N GLN A 186 -14.04 -10.11 17.55
CA GLN A 186 -13.61 -11.25 18.36
C GLN A 186 -12.10 -11.24 18.66
N THR A 187 -11.28 -10.83 17.69
CA THR A 187 -9.84 -10.69 17.89
C THR A 187 -9.53 -9.58 18.90
N MET A 188 -10.21 -8.44 18.83
CA MET A 188 -10.09 -7.35 19.80
C MET A 188 -10.53 -7.78 21.20
N ASP A 189 -11.63 -8.53 21.31
CA ASP A 189 -12.14 -9.06 22.59
C ASP A 189 -11.11 -10.04 23.21
N MET A 190 -10.50 -10.91 22.40
CA MET A 190 -9.44 -11.80 22.86
C MET A 190 -8.22 -11.04 23.35
N ILE A 191 -7.79 -9.98 22.65
CA ILE A 191 -6.69 -9.12 23.10
C ILE A 191 -7.02 -8.47 24.45
N ALA A 192 -8.24 -7.98 24.62
CA ALA A 192 -8.70 -7.36 25.87
C ALA A 192 -8.78 -8.38 27.02
N GLN A 193 -9.25 -9.60 26.75
CA GLN A 193 -9.42 -10.67 27.73
C GLN A 193 -8.07 -11.24 28.18
N TYR A 194 -7.23 -11.67 27.23
CA TYR A 194 -6.00 -12.42 27.52
C TYR A 194 -4.78 -11.53 27.76
N LYS A 195 -4.84 -10.27 27.31
CA LYS A 195 -3.78 -9.25 27.48
C LYS A 195 -2.38 -9.81 27.13
N PRO A 196 -2.17 -10.36 25.91
CA PRO A 196 -0.92 -11.01 25.54
C PRO A 196 0.28 -10.07 25.75
N ALA A 197 1.40 -10.62 26.22
CA ALA A 197 2.58 -9.83 26.51
C ALA A 197 3.08 -9.07 25.28
N ARG A 198 3.50 -7.82 25.46
CA ARG A 198 4.11 -7.00 24.41
C ARG A 198 5.58 -7.40 24.21
N PHE A 199 6.06 -7.31 22.98
CA PHE A 199 7.50 -7.43 22.69
C PHE A 199 8.29 -6.20 23.16
N ASN A 200 7.69 -5.00 23.02
CA ASN A 200 8.32 -3.74 23.37
C ASN A 200 7.30 -2.73 23.93
N LYS A 201 7.81 -1.68 24.58
CA LYS A 201 6.99 -0.48 24.84
C LYS A 201 6.64 0.19 23.52
N PRO A 202 5.48 0.90 23.44
CA PRO A 202 5.12 1.71 22.29
C PRO A 202 6.24 2.68 21.92
N ASP A 203 6.46 2.86 20.63
CA ASP A 203 7.46 3.74 20.01
C ASP A 203 8.94 3.38 20.26
N LYS A 204 9.24 2.24 20.89
CA LYS A 204 10.62 1.85 21.17
C LYS A 204 11.37 1.37 19.93
N SER A 205 10.72 0.57 19.08
CA SER A 205 11.35 -0.02 17.89
C SER A 205 10.33 -0.29 16.80
N PHE A 206 10.83 -0.43 15.57
CA PHE A 206 10.07 -0.99 14.48
C PHE A 206 9.99 -2.51 14.64
N LEU A 207 8.77 -3.05 14.60
CA LEU A 207 8.49 -4.47 14.56
C LEU A 207 7.30 -4.69 13.64
N TYR A 208 7.54 -5.19 12.43
CA TYR A 208 6.48 -5.48 11.47
C TYR A 208 5.48 -6.47 12.09
N ASN A 209 4.18 -6.15 12.07
CA ASN A 209 3.20 -6.90 12.84
C ASN A 209 1.79 -6.75 12.27
N ASN A 210 1.12 -7.87 12.00
CA ASN A 210 -0.23 -7.89 11.45
C ASN A 210 -1.29 -7.36 12.43
N SER A 211 -1.07 -7.48 13.76
CA SER A 211 -1.97 -6.90 14.76
C SER A 211 -2.18 -5.40 14.55
N ASN A 212 -1.16 -4.68 14.13
CA ASN A 212 -1.27 -3.24 13.90
C ASN A 212 -2.37 -2.92 12.87
N PHE A 213 -2.38 -3.62 11.76
CA PHE A 213 -3.31 -3.35 10.67
C PHE A 213 -4.68 -4.02 10.87
N MET A 214 -4.76 -5.09 11.62
CA MET A 214 -6.03 -5.65 12.11
C MET A 214 -6.73 -4.64 13.04
N VAL A 215 -6.01 -4.06 14.01
CA VAL A 215 -6.55 -3.00 14.90
C VAL A 215 -6.95 -1.75 14.09
N LEU A 216 -6.17 -1.34 13.05
CA LEU A 216 -6.57 -0.26 12.16
C LEU A 216 -7.84 -0.59 11.39
N GLY A 217 -8.02 -1.85 10.95
CA GLY A 217 -9.27 -2.33 10.36
C GLY A 217 -10.45 -2.17 11.34
N SER A 218 -10.27 -2.57 12.60
CA SER A 218 -11.27 -2.40 13.67
C SER A 218 -11.58 -0.92 13.95
N ILE A 219 -10.58 -0.03 13.88
CA ILE A 219 -10.78 1.43 14.04
C ILE A 219 -11.60 1.98 12.88
N ILE A 220 -11.34 1.53 11.63
CA ILE A 220 -12.16 1.94 10.48
C ILE A 220 -13.62 1.57 10.71
N GLU A 221 -13.90 0.33 11.15
CA GLU A 221 -15.27 -0.12 11.44
C GLU A 221 -15.91 0.71 12.55
N LYS A 222 -15.19 0.94 13.65
CA LYS A 222 -15.68 1.70 14.81
C LYS A 222 -16.00 3.16 14.47
N VAL A 223 -15.13 3.82 13.70
CA VAL A 223 -15.23 5.25 13.40
C VAL A 223 -16.23 5.52 12.28
N SER A 224 -16.32 4.63 11.31
CA SER A 224 -17.23 4.80 10.16
C SER A 224 -18.64 4.27 10.40
N GLY A 225 -18.80 3.33 11.33
CA GLY A 225 -20.05 2.58 11.51
C GLY A 225 -20.36 1.58 10.38
N MET A 226 -19.39 1.36 9.47
CA MET A 226 -19.48 0.44 8.33
C MET A 226 -18.57 -0.75 8.56
N SER A 227 -18.85 -1.90 7.93
CA SER A 227 -17.84 -2.95 7.84
C SER A 227 -16.60 -2.44 7.08
N TYR A 228 -15.43 -3.00 7.38
CA TYR A 228 -14.19 -2.67 6.65
C TYR A 228 -14.37 -2.84 5.13
N ALA A 229 -14.99 -3.94 4.70
CA ALA A 229 -15.25 -4.23 3.29
C ALA A 229 -16.10 -3.14 2.61
N GLU A 230 -17.18 -2.73 3.27
CA GLU A 230 -18.06 -1.67 2.78
C GLU A 230 -17.35 -0.33 2.68
N TYR A 231 -16.61 0.05 3.75
CA TYR A 231 -15.87 1.31 3.78
C TYR A 231 -14.87 1.41 2.64
N VAL A 232 -13.99 0.40 2.46
CA VAL A 232 -12.97 0.46 1.40
C VAL A 232 -13.57 0.37 0.00
N LYS A 233 -14.68 -0.37 -0.16
CA LYS A 233 -15.41 -0.41 -1.43
C LYS A 233 -15.93 0.96 -1.82
N GLN A 234 -16.64 1.65 -0.90
CA GLN A 234 -17.26 2.95 -1.20
C GLN A 234 -16.23 4.08 -1.31
N ASN A 235 -15.19 4.07 -0.47
CA ASN A 235 -14.28 5.20 -0.35
C ASN A 235 -12.96 5.04 -1.12
N ILE A 236 -12.63 3.83 -1.57
CA ILE A 236 -11.39 3.56 -2.31
C ILE A 236 -11.66 2.86 -3.64
N PHE A 237 -12.33 1.68 -3.65
CA PHE A 237 -12.43 0.89 -4.87
C PHE A 237 -13.30 1.58 -5.93
N ILE A 238 -14.50 2.04 -5.58
CA ILE A 238 -15.37 2.77 -6.50
C ILE A 238 -14.74 4.07 -6.99
N PRO A 239 -14.21 4.96 -6.11
CA PRO A 239 -13.57 6.21 -6.56
C PRO A 239 -12.34 6.00 -7.44
N ALA A 240 -11.61 4.89 -7.28
CA ALA A 240 -10.45 4.54 -8.09
C ALA A 240 -10.80 3.74 -9.35
N GLY A 241 -12.03 3.27 -9.50
CA GLY A 241 -12.46 2.44 -10.63
C GLY A 241 -11.99 0.98 -10.54
N MET A 242 -11.67 0.48 -9.34
CA MET A 242 -11.17 -0.88 -9.06
C MET A 242 -12.34 -1.88 -9.06
N ALA A 243 -12.88 -2.17 -10.22
CA ALA A 243 -14.10 -2.97 -10.37
C ALA A 243 -13.91 -4.46 -10.05
N ASN A 244 -12.67 -4.96 -10.11
CA ASN A 244 -12.33 -6.36 -9.86
C ASN A 244 -11.74 -6.59 -8.46
N THR A 245 -11.85 -5.60 -7.56
CA THR A 245 -11.30 -5.67 -6.21
C THR A 245 -12.41 -5.93 -5.20
N ALA A 246 -12.16 -6.84 -4.26
CA ALA A 246 -13.09 -7.18 -3.19
C ALA A 246 -12.34 -7.49 -1.89
N VAL A 247 -13.05 -7.44 -0.77
CA VAL A 247 -12.55 -7.93 0.53
C VAL A 247 -13.20 -9.28 0.82
N TYR A 248 -12.38 -10.23 1.24
CA TYR A 248 -12.82 -11.51 1.77
C TYR A 248 -12.45 -11.63 3.25
N SER A 249 -13.38 -12.13 4.03
CA SER A 249 -13.22 -12.55 5.41
C SER A 249 -13.86 -13.92 5.59
N LYS A 250 -13.10 -14.90 6.02
CA LYS A 250 -13.62 -16.24 6.30
C LYS A 250 -14.67 -16.27 7.43
N ALA A 251 -14.75 -15.20 8.22
CA ALA A 251 -15.78 -15.03 9.25
C ALA A 251 -17.15 -14.66 8.66
N VAL A 252 -17.17 -14.13 7.42
CA VAL A 252 -18.37 -13.55 6.79
C VAL A 252 -18.80 -14.33 5.55
N TYR A 253 -17.84 -14.82 4.76
CA TYR A 253 -18.09 -15.39 3.44
C TYR A 253 -17.64 -16.85 3.39
N ASP A 254 -18.45 -17.73 2.81
CA ASP A 254 -18.14 -19.14 2.63
C ASP A 254 -17.18 -19.39 1.46
N LYS A 255 -17.20 -18.52 0.44
CA LYS A 255 -16.39 -18.66 -0.76
C LYS A 255 -15.46 -17.48 -0.95
N ILE A 256 -14.21 -17.76 -1.31
CA ILE A 256 -13.26 -16.76 -1.76
C ILE A 256 -13.69 -16.15 -3.12
N PRO A 257 -13.41 -14.87 -3.38
CA PRO A 257 -13.89 -14.16 -4.59
C PRO A 257 -13.00 -14.40 -5.82
N THR A 258 -12.36 -15.57 -5.93
CA THR A 258 -11.38 -15.88 -6.98
C THR A 258 -11.24 -17.38 -7.22
N ASP A 259 -10.81 -17.73 -8.44
CA ASP A 259 -10.37 -19.08 -8.81
C ASP A 259 -8.85 -19.25 -8.66
N VAL A 260 -8.12 -18.19 -8.36
CA VAL A 260 -6.68 -18.23 -8.15
C VAL A 260 -6.38 -18.76 -6.74
N LEU A 261 -5.71 -19.90 -6.70
CA LEU A 261 -5.28 -20.55 -5.47
C LEU A 261 -3.80 -20.29 -5.23
N GLY A 262 -3.42 -20.10 -3.99
CA GLY A 262 -2.01 -19.98 -3.60
C GLY A 262 -1.36 -21.36 -3.47
N HIS A 263 -0.08 -21.49 -3.84
CA HIS A 263 0.68 -22.73 -3.80
C HIS A 263 1.98 -22.56 -3.01
N ASP A 264 2.23 -23.44 -2.05
CA ASP A 264 3.48 -23.45 -1.32
C ASP A 264 4.60 -24.15 -2.11
N ARG A 265 5.84 -23.78 -1.84
CA ARG A 265 7.05 -24.31 -2.47
C ARG A 265 7.19 -25.83 -2.37
N ASN A 266 6.84 -26.39 -1.23
CA ASN A 266 6.95 -27.82 -0.95
C ASN A 266 5.74 -28.62 -1.46
N SER A 267 4.68 -27.96 -1.86
CA SER A 267 3.41 -28.56 -2.29
C SER A 267 2.77 -27.80 -3.44
N TRP A 268 3.57 -27.43 -4.42
CA TRP A 268 3.11 -26.68 -5.59
C TRP A 268 1.94 -27.35 -6.34
N LYS A 269 1.75 -28.63 -6.18
CA LYS A 269 0.61 -29.40 -6.71
C LYS A 269 -0.66 -29.23 -5.86
N TYR A 270 -0.53 -28.73 -4.64
CA TYR A 270 -1.64 -28.55 -3.71
C TYR A 270 -1.79 -27.09 -3.36
N SER A 271 -3.02 -26.62 -3.35
CA SER A 271 -3.32 -25.27 -2.91
C SER A 271 -3.29 -25.13 -1.40
N VAL A 272 -2.93 -23.96 -0.92
CA VAL A 272 -3.03 -23.58 0.47
C VAL A 272 -4.38 -22.91 0.71
N ALA A 273 -5.29 -23.61 1.38
CA ALA A 273 -6.62 -23.09 1.65
C ALA A 273 -6.60 -22.01 2.75
N PRO A 274 -7.50 -21.02 2.70
CA PRO A 274 -7.73 -20.09 3.80
C PRO A 274 -8.10 -20.83 5.08
N ASN A 275 -7.54 -20.39 6.20
CA ASN A 275 -7.83 -20.93 7.53
C ASN A 275 -8.66 -19.94 8.39
N PHE A 276 -8.92 -20.26 9.66
CA PHE A 276 -9.74 -19.43 10.54
C PHE A 276 -9.15 -18.03 10.80
N LEU A 277 -7.84 -17.86 10.63
CA LEU A 277 -7.15 -16.57 10.76
C LEU A 277 -7.35 -15.66 9.55
N ASP A 278 -7.92 -16.14 8.45
CA ASP A 278 -8.34 -15.31 7.31
C ASP A 278 -9.70 -14.60 7.56
N GLY A 279 -10.20 -14.65 8.77
CA GLY A 279 -11.38 -13.89 9.18
C GLY A 279 -11.09 -12.42 9.44
N PRO A 280 -10.06 -12.04 10.23
CA PRO A 280 -9.75 -10.63 10.48
C PRO A 280 -9.25 -9.93 9.21
N VAL A 281 -9.67 -8.68 9.02
CA VAL A 281 -9.32 -7.87 7.87
C VAL A 281 -8.48 -6.65 8.26
N GLY A 282 -7.89 -5.97 7.27
CA GLY A 282 -7.05 -4.79 7.46
C GLY A 282 -5.56 -5.07 7.28
N ALA A 283 -5.02 -6.16 7.81
CA ALA A 283 -3.65 -6.59 7.55
C ALA A 283 -3.51 -7.32 6.20
N TYR A 284 -4.54 -8.03 5.82
CA TYR A 284 -4.75 -8.74 4.56
C TYR A 284 -6.27 -8.88 4.29
N GLY A 285 -6.68 -9.72 3.36
CA GLY A 285 -8.09 -9.98 3.03
C GLY A 285 -8.59 -9.23 1.80
N VAL A 286 -7.78 -8.37 1.16
CA VAL A 286 -8.13 -7.77 -0.13
C VAL A 286 -7.71 -8.71 -1.26
N TYR A 287 -8.60 -8.88 -2.24
CA TYR A 287 -8.38 -9.60 -3.50
C TYR A 287 -8.47 -8.62 -4.65
N SER A 288 -7.51 -8.64 -5.58
CA SER A 288 -7.43 -7.65 -6.65
C SER A 288 -6.68 -8.19 -7.87
N THR A 289 -6.67 -7.42 -8.95
CA THR A 289 -5.91 -7.65 -10.19
C THR A 289 -4.74 -6.69 -10.30
N VAL A 290 -3.79 -6.96 -11.20
CA VAL A 290 -2.69 -6.03 -11.50
C VAL A 290 -3.22 -4.69 -12.04
N SER A 291 -4.28 -4.73 -12.85
CA SER A 291 -4.92 -3.55 -13.42
C SER A 291 -5.58 -2.67 -12.35
N ASP A 292 -6.30 -3.27 -11.40
CA ASP A 292 -6.94 -2.51 -10.31
C ASP A 292 -5.91 -1.89 -9.36
N LEU A 293 -4.79 -2.56 -9.08
CA LEU A 293 -3.69 -1.95 -8.30
C LEU A 293 -3.02 -0.80 -9.06
N PHE A 294 -2.92 -0.89 -10.38
CA PHE A 294 -2.47 0.24 -11.19
C PHE A 294 -3.46 1.41 -11.12
N LEU A 295 -4.77 1.15 -11.18
CA LEU A 295 -5.79 2.19 -10.98
C LEU A 295 -5.70 2.82 -9.58
N PHE A 296 -5.41 2.03 -8.55
CA PHE A 296 -5.17 2.53 -7.20
C PHE A 296 -3.98 3.51 -7.17
N ASP A 297 -2.85 3.15 -7.81
CA ASP A 297 -1.72 4.07 -7.97
C ASP A 297 -2.11 5.35 -8.70
N ARG A 298 -2.85 5.24 -9.81
CA ARG A 298 -3.29 6.42 -10.58
C ARG A 298 -4.23 7.32 -9.78
N ALA A 299 -5.17 6.74 -9.05
CA ALA A 299 -6.11 7.50 -8.20
C ALA A 299 -5.38 8.21 -7.04
N LEU A 300 -4.36 7.58 -6.44
CA LEU A 300 -3.49 8.22 -5.46
C LEU A 300 -2.73 9.40 -6.09
N ARG A 301 -2.04 9.19 -7.22
CA ARG A 301 -1.27 10.26 -7.89
C ARG A 301 -2.13 11.42 -8.35
N ALA A 302 -3.38 11.15 -8.73
CA ALA A 302 -4.36 12.18 -9.08
C ALA A 302 -4.93 12.93 -7.87
N GLY A 303 -4.53 12.60 -6.63
CA GLY A 303 -5.10 13.19 -5.42
C GLY A 303 -6.56 12.78 -5.15
N ARG A 304 -7.08 11.77 -5.88
CA ARG A 304 -8.48 11.35 -5.80
C ARG A 304 -8.81 10.65 -4.48
N LEU A 305 -7.85 9.93 -3.93
CA LEU A 305 -8.04 9.15 -2.70
C LEU A 305 -7.51 9.87 -1.45
N LEU A 306 -6.42 10.59 -1.59
CA LEU A 306 -5.76 11.35 -0.52
C LEU A 306 -5.18 12.65 -1.10
N LYS A 307 -5.21 13.71 -0.32
CA LYS A 307 -4.55 14.98 -0.67
C LYS A 307 -3.04 14.77 -0.84
N PRO A 308 -2.37 15.50 -1.76
CA PRO A 308 -0.93 15.37 -1.97
C PRO A 308 -0.12 15.51 -0.66
N ALA A 309 -0.41 16.50 0.17
CA ALA A 309 0.28 16.70 1.45
C ALA A 309 0.14 15.51 2.42
N THR A 310 -1.02 14.83 2.40
CA THR A 310 -1.24 13.62 3.19
C THR A 310 -0.42 12.46 2.64
N GLN A 311 -0.34 12.32 1.32
CA GLN A 311 0.50 11.32 0.68
C GLN A 311 1.99 11.55 0.99
N ASP A 312 2.47 12.79 0.88
CA ASP A 312 3.85 13.15 1.24
C ASP A 312 4.17 12.77 2.68
N SER A 313 3.23 13.05 3.60
CA SER A 313 3.35 12.62 5.00
C SER A 313 3.35 11.10 5.16
N ALA A 314 2.54 10.38 4.36
CA ALA A 314 2.51 8.91 4.39
C ALA A 314 3.80 8.28 3.89
N TYR A 315 4.46 8.94 2.94
CA TYR A 315 5.69 8.47 2.29
C TYR A 315 6.97 9.07 2.92
N THR A 316 6.88 9.53 4.14
CA THR A 316 8.03 10.03 4.92
C THR A 316 8.52 8.94 5.87
N ASP A 317 9.84 8.83 6.03
CA ASP A 317 10.49 7.94 6.99
C ASP A 317 9.96 8.14 8.41
N ARG A 318 9.57 7.04 9.06
CA ARG A 318 9.02 7.06 10.42
C ARG A 318 9.81 6.20 11.42
N ASN A 319 10.88 5.57 10.98
CA ASN A 319 11.69 4.68 11.80
C ASN A 319 13.14 5.17 11.87
N PRO A 320 13.46 6.10 12.80
CA PRO A 320 14.78 6.74 12.87
C PRO A 320 15.91 5.78 13.24
N MET A 321 15.58 4.58 13.76
CA MET A 321 16.54 3.54 14.09
C MET A 321 16.99 2.73 12.86
N ILE A 322 16.25 2.79 11.75
CA ILE A 322 16.61 2.11 10.51
C ILE A 322 17.64 2.97 9.78
N ARG A 323 18.79 2.39 9.48
CA ARG A 323 19.85 3.05 8.71
C ARG A 323 19.82 2.57 7.26
N GLY A 324 20.31 3.42 6.34
CA GLY A 324 20.36 3.13 4.91
C GLY A 324 19.15 3.64 4.15
N HIS A 325 18.89 3.05 3.00
CA HIS A 325 17.90 3.56 2.04
C HIS A 325 16.49 3.03 2.24
N PHE A 326 16.29 2.08 3.16
CA PHE A 326 15.00 1.44 3.37
C PHE A 326 14.37 1.92 4.67
N ASN A 327 13.08 2.22 4.63
CA ASN A 327 12.32 2.63 5.81
C ASN A 327 10.83 2.24 5.64
N TYR A 328 10.00 2.70 6.58
CA TYR A 328 8.56 2.47 6.59
C TYR A 328 7.83 3.76 6.99
N GLY A 329 6.87 4.16 6.16
CA GLY A 329 5.97 5.29 6.40
C GLY A 329 4.64 4.86 7.02
N TYR A 330 3.56 5.50 6.64
CA TYR A 330 2.21 5.08 7.06
C TYR A 330 1.67 3.98 6.15
N GLY A 331 1.96 2.73 6.48
CA GLY A 331 1.51 1.55 5.73
C GLY A 331 2.22 1.31 4.40
N TRP A 332 3.35 1.94 4.18
CA TRP A 332 4.16 1.81 2.97
C TRP A 332 5.62 1.55 3.33
N ARG A 333 6.23 0.62 2.61
CA ARG A 333 7.69 0.45 2.57
C ARG A 333 8.28 1.56 1.70
N LEU A 334 9.43 2.07 2.09
CA LEU A 334 10.10 3.17 1.41
C LEU A 334 11.51 2.76 1.01
N PHE A 335 11.90 3.09 -0.20
CA PHE A 335 13.29 3.15 -0.63
C PHE A 335 13.58 4.59 -1.04
N GLU A 336 14.60 5.20 -0.41
CA GLU A 336 14.99 6.58 -0.66
C GLU A 336 16.51 6.69 -0.77
N ALA A 337 16.98 7.18 -1.92
CA ALA A 337 18.38 7.50 -2.20
C ALA A 337 18.44 8.86 -2.88
N PRO A 338 19.60 9.53 -2.97
CA PRO A 338 19.69 10.84 -3.60
C PRO A 338 19.02 10.88 -4.98
N GLY A 339 17.98 11.68 -5.10
CA GLY A 339 17.21 11.85 -6.33
C GLY A 339 16.30 10.66 -6.72
N GLN A 340 16.11 9.68 -5.86
CA GLN A 340 15.30 8.47 -6.10
C GLN A 340 14.36 8.21 -4.92
N LYS A 341 13.10 7.93 -5.21
CA LYS A 341 12.09 7.56 -4.20
C LYS A 341 11.14 6.51 -4.75
N VAL A 342 11.17 5.33 -4.17
CA VAL A 342 10.20 4.26 -4.45
C VAL A 342 9.36 4.01 -3.21
N VAL A 343 8.04 4.07 -3.41
CA VAL A 343 7.03 3.77 -2.40
C VAL A 343 6.41 2.44 -2.79
N TYR A 344 6.48 1.43 -1.92
CA TYR A 344 6.12 0.09 -2.32
C TYR A 344 5.53 -0.72 -1.16
N HIS A 345 4.96 -1.87 -1.48
CA HIS A 345 4.67 -2.92 -0.51
C HIS A 345 4.84 -4.29 -1.15
N THR A 346 5.20 -5.26 -0.32
CA THR A 346 5.26 -6.67 -0.69
C THR A 346 4.11 -7.42 -0.03
N GLY A 347 3.77 -8.60 -0.55
CA GLY A 347 2.77 -9.47 0.04
C GLY A 347 3.23 -10.91 0.08
N TRP A 348 3.01 -11.57 1.21
CA TRP A 348 3.22 -13.00 1.37
C TRP A 348 2.17 -13.56 2.33
N TRP A 349 1.34 -14.46 1.83
CA TRP A 349 0.35 -15.19 2.62
C TRP A 349 -0.24 -16.37 1.81
N HIS A 350 -0.35 -17.54 2.42
CA HIS A 350 -1.02 -18.71 1.83
C HIS A 350 -0.60 -19.03 0.37
N GLY A 351 0.69 -19.04 0.09
CA GLY A 351 1.20 -19.35 -1.26
C GLY A 351 1.25 -18.16 -2.21
N PHE A 352 0.70 -17.01 -1.84
CA PHE A 352 0.78 -15.79 -2.64
C PHE A 352 2.07 -15.01 -2.35
N ARG A 353 2.66 -14.42 -3.40
CA ARG A 353 3.87 -13.58 -3.35
C ARG A 353 3.72 -12.40 -4.28
N HIS A 354 3.83 -11.17 -3.76
CA HIS A 354 3.52 -9.96 -4.50
C HIS A 354 4.55 -8.87 -4.32
N ILE A 355 4.65 -8.05 -5.37
CA ILE A 355 5.37 -6.76 -5.32
C ILE A 355 4.49 -5.70 -5.99
N PHE A 356 4.27 -4.59 -5.30
CA PHE A 356 3.65 -3.39 -5.80
C PHE A 356 4.60 -2.23 -5.58
N LEU A 357 5.23 -1.73 -6.65
CA LEU A 357 6.27 -0.70 -6.63
C LEU A 357 5.82 0.55 -7.39
N ARG A 358 6.10 1.70 -6.82
CA ARG A 358 5.75 3.02 -7.34
C ARG A 358 6.98 3.93 -7.28
N ASP A 359 7.67 4.14 -8.41
CA ASP A 359 8.70 5.18 -8.52
C ASP A 359 8.00 6.54 -8.62
N MET A 360 8.18 7.35 -7.60
CA MET A 360 7.46 8.62 -7.49
C MET A 360 8.04 9.68 -8.44
N LYS A 361 9.32 9.62 -8.75
CA LYS A 361 10.02 10.60 -9.59
C LYS A 361 9.81 10.35 -11.09
N ASN A 362 9.98 9.10 -11.51
CA ASN A 362 9.97 8.75 -12.92
C ASN A 362 8.56 8.34 -13.41
N ASP A 363 7.58 8.32 -12.50
CA ASP A 363 6.21 7.82 -12.74
C ASP A 363 6.22 6.43 -13.38
N VAL A 364 6.92 5.50 -12.71
CA VAL A 364 6.91 4.09 -13.06
C VAL A 364 6.11 3.31 -12.01
N THR A 365 5.25 2.43 -12.46
CA THR A 365 4.50 1.50 -11.61
C THR A 365 4.75 0.08 -12.07
N ILE A 366 5.15 -0.79 -11.15
CA ILE A 366 5.35 -2.23 -11.40
C ILE A 366 4.48 -3.00 -10.41
N VAL A 367 3.63 -3.88 -10.93
CA VAL A 367 2.81 -4.80 -10.16
C VAL A 367 3.12 -6.21 -10.63
N LEU A 368 3.57 -7.07 -9.71
CA LEU A 368 3.68 -8.50 -9.93
C LEU A 368 2.86 -9.22 -8.85
N LEU A 369 1.87 -9.99 -9.26
CA LEU A 369 1.01 -10.79 -8.39
C LEU A 369 1.25 -12.27 -8.67
N GLY A 370 1.95 -12.96 -7.79
CA GLY A 370 2.25 -14.38 -7.91
C GLY A 370 1.42 -15.21 -6.93
N ASN A 371 1.07 -16.44 -7.33
CA ASN A 371 0.37 -17.40 -6.48
C ASN A 371 1.21 -18.66 -6.20
N MET A 372 2.53 -18.52 -6.26
CA MET A 372 3.46 -19.58 -5.89
C MET A 372 4.61 -19.03 -5.06
N VAL A 373 4.88 -19.65 -3.92
CA VAL A 373 6.04 -19.31 -3.08
C VAL A 373 7.31 -19.89 -3.70
N ASN A 374 8.06 -19.01 -4.38
CA ASN A 374 9.37 -19.34 -4.95
C ASN A 374 10.27 -18.09 -4.96
N GLY A 375 11.50 -18.23 -5.42
CA GLY A 375 12.47 -17.15 -5.49
C GLY A 375 12.36 -16.22 -6.69
N SER A 376 11.34 -16.36 -7.56
CA SER A 376 11.26 -15.64 -8.84
C SER A 376 11.33 -14.11 -8.68
N LEU A 377 10.65 -13.56 -7.67
CA LEU A 377 10.65 -12.12 -7.41
C LEU A 377 11.99 -11.57 -6.87
N LEU A 378 12.98 -12.42 -6.64
CA LEU A 378 14.33 -12.01 -6.26
C LEU A 378 15.24 -11.69 -7.45
N HIS A 379 14.77 -11.88 -8.67
CA HIS A 379 15.52 -11.75 -9.93
C HIS A 379 14.98 -10.64 -10.84
N LEU A 380 14.64 -9.47 -10.27
CA LEU A 380 13.98 -8.37 -10.96
C LEU A 380 14.93 -7.21 -11.36
N ASP A 381 16.23 -7.33 -11.13
CA ASP A 381 17.19 -6.24 -11.36
C ASP A 381 17.18 -5.72 -12.80
N ASP A 382 17.04 -6.61 -13.78
CA ASP A 382 16.97 -6.19 -15.18
C ASP A 382 15.65 -5.52 -15.54
N LEU A 383 14.54 -5.94 -14.92
CA LEU A 383 13.26 -5.24 -15.06
C LEU A 383 13.36 -3.80 -14.55
N PHE A 384 14.02 -3.59 -13.43
CA PHE A 384 14.26 -2.25 -12.88
C PHE A 384 15.10 -1.40 -13.82
N LYS A 385 16.20 -1.94 -14.37
CA LYS A 385 17.03 -1.24 -15.35
C LYS A 385 16.25 -0.86 -16.61
N MET A 386 15.48 -1.78 -17.19
CA MET A 386 14.65 -1.55 -18.38
C MET A 386 13.59 -0.46 -18.19
N THR A 387 13.04 -0.36 -17.00
CA THR A 387 12.03 0.66 -16.67
C THR A 387 12.63 1.99 -16.24
N GLY A 388 13.92 2.02 -15.88
CA GLY A 388 14.61 3.16 -15.27
C GLY A 388 14.24 3.35 -13.79
N MET A 389 13.64 2.33 -13.15
CA MET A 389 13.40 2.33 -11.72
C MET A 389 14.70 2.06 -10.97
N PRO A 390 14.92 2.65 -9.79
CA PRO A 390 16.03 2.27 -8.92
C PRO A 390 15.97 0.79 -8.58
N ILE A 391 17.13 0.14 -8.49
CA ILE A 391 17.20 -1.25 -8.05
C ILE A 391 16.86 -1.31 -6.56
N VAL A 392 15.64 -1.76 -6.28
CA VAL A 392 15.18 -2.06 -4.93
C VAL A 392 15.65 -3.49 -4.63
N ARG A 393 16.76 -3.63 -3.90
CA ARG A 393 17.44 -4.91 -3.72
C ARG A 393 16.66 -5.91 -2.85
N LYS A 394 17.10 -7.14 -2.90
CA LYS A 394 16.57 -8.32 -2.19
C LYS A 394 16.23 -8.08 -0.71
N SER A 395 17.04 -7.31 0.03
CA SER A 395 16.77 -6.93 1.42
C SER A 395 15.49 -6.08 1.61
N ALA A 396 15.00 -5.46 0.54
CA ALA A 396 13.75 -4.71 0.56
C ALA A 396 12.51 -5.62 0.50
N TYR A 397 12.66 -6.84 0.00
CA TYR A 397 11.59 -7.80 -0.14
C TYR A 397 11.48 -8.74 1.06
N THR A 398 12.60 -9.00 1.73
CA THR A 398 12.67 -9.87 2.90
C THR A 398 12.48 -9.13 4.22
N GLY A 399 12.48 -7.78 4.22
CA GLY A 399 12.50 -6.97 5.44
C GLY A 399 13.87 -6.97 6.13
N ASN A 400 14.25 -5.84 6.75
CA ASN A 400 15.38 -5.81 7.71
C ASN A 400 14.92 -6.40 9.04
N GLY A 401 14.91 -7.64 9.15
CA GLY A 401 14.37 -8.44 10.21
C GLY A 401 13.57 -9.53 9.52
N ALA A 402 14.29 -10.53 9.05
CA ALA A 402 13.78 -11.83 8.67
C ALA A 402 13.03 -12.44 9.83
N THR A 403 11.81 -12.00 10.15
CA THR A 403 11.19 -12.52 11.35
C THR A 403 9.72 -12.84 11.21
N GLU A 404 9.01 -12.29 10.22
CA GLU A 404 7.58 -12.60 10.14
C GLU A 404 7.08 -12.97 8.74
N GLU A 405 7.88 -12.73 7.71
CA GLU A 405 7.60 -13.25 6.38
C GLU A 405 8.38 -14.56 6.07
N ASP A 406 9.36 -14.91 6.93
CA ASP A 406 10.21 -16.12 6.80
C ASP A 406 9.96 -17.16 7.90
N GLN A 407 8.97 -16.96 8.80
CA GLN A 407 8.60 -17.95 9.84
C GLN A 407 7.25 -18.59 9.55
#